data_cb5aa5ab10f6b6efe97e08b495122cb4
#
_entry.id   cb5aa5ab10f6b6efe97e08b495122cb4
#
_cell.length_a   1.000
_cell.length_b   1.000
_cell.length_c   1.000
_cell.angle_alpha   90.00
_cell.angle_beta   90.00
_cell.angle_gamma   90.00
#
_symmetry.space_group_name_H-M   'P 1'
#
loop_
_entity.id
_entity.type
_entity.pdbx_description
1 polymer ?
#
loop_
_entity_poly.entity_id
_entity_poly.type
_entity_poly.pdbx_seq_one_letter_code
_entity_poly.pdbx_strand_id
1 'polypeptide(L)'
;MIAMYLNDELGDKSVLIDVSELNIIPCEGNVSRKDGNSCGLLKAMLKDKKKNPSGDHRCWASYNNPKDELWKISKELFESDAVIFFSSVRWGQTNMFYQNLIERLNWIENRHTTLGETNLIKDIESGFICVGQNWNG
;
A
#
# COMPACT_ATOMS: atom_id res chain seq x y z
N MET A 1 19.22 -2.08 -9.39
CA MET A 1 20.32 -1.08 -9.49
C MET A 1 20.28 -0.06 -8.34
N ILE A 2 19.24 0.76 -8.15
CA ILE A 2 19.19 1.74 -7.04
C ILE A 2 19.27 1.06 -5.67
N ALA A 3 18.48 0.01 -5.43
CA ALA A 3 18.52 -0.71 -4.16
C ALA A 3 19.92 -1.31 -3.87
N MET A 4 20.61 -1.84 -4.89
CA MET A 4 21.98 -2.31 -4.74
C MET A 4 22.93 -1.18 -4.37
N TYR A 5 22.81 -0.02 -5.05
CA TYR A 5 23.62 1.14 -4.72
C TYR A 5 23.42 1.59 -3.28
N LEU A 6 22.16 1.70 -2.82
CA LEU A 6 21.85 2.09 -1.45
C LEU A 6 22.48 1.12 -0.43
N ASN A 7 22.37 -0.19 -0.69
CA ASN A 7 22.93 -1.19 0.21
C ASN A 7 24.47 -1.24 0.18
N ASP A 8 25.05 -1.16 -1.02
CA ASP A 8 26.48 -1.40 -1.22
C ASP A 8 27.32 -0.14 -0.96
N GLU A 9 26.82 1.02 -1.35
CA GLU A 9 27.58 2.28 -1.30
C GLU A 9 27.26 3.16 -0.09
N LEU A 10 26.00 3.17 0.33
CA LEU A 10 25.56 4.02 1.46
C LEU A 10 25.40 3.24 2.76
N GLY A 11 25.46 1.90 2.71
CA GLY A 11 25.24 1.05 3.87
C GLY A 11 23.80 1.03 4.39
N ASP A 12 22.86 1.57 3.62
CA ASP A 12 21.45 1.58 3.97
C ASP A 12 20.82 0.21 3.71
N LYS A 13 19.93 -0.22 4.59
CA LYS A 13 19.14 -1.42 4.37
C LYS A 13 17.95 -1.10 3.48
N SER A 14 17.89 -1.68 2.29
CA SER A 14 16.73 -1.54 1.39
C SER A 14 16.05 -2.88 1.10
N VAL A 15 14.73 -2.83 0.92
CA VAL A 15 13.87 -3.94 0.51
C VAL A 15 13.24 -3.58 -0.82
N LEU A 16 13.41 -4.43 -1.83
CA LEU A 16 12.76 -4.26 -3.14
C LEU A 16 11.54 -5.17 -3.22
N ILE A 17 10.39 -4.59 -3.54
CA ILE A 17 9.14 -5.31 -3.74
C ILE A 17 8.67 -5.13 -5.18
N ASP A 18 8.54 -6.23 -5.92
CA ASP A 18 7.85 -6.22 -7.21
C ASP A 18 6.35 -6.44 -6.98
N VAL A 19 5.59 -5.36 -7.12
CA VAL A 19 4.13 -5.37 -6.90
C VAL A 19 3.42 -6.29 -7.90
N SER A 20 3.99 -6.53 -9.07
CA SER A 20 3.39 -7.41 -10.10
C SER A 20 3.44 -8.90 -9.72
N GLU A 21 4.32 -9.28 -8.81
CA GLU A 21 4.44 -10.65 -8.32
C GLU A 21 3.52 -10.95 -7.12
N LEU A 22 2.88 -9.91 -6.57
CA LEU A 22 1.99 -10.04 -5.43
C LEU A 22 0.52 -10.19 -5.87
N ASN A 23 -0.19 -11.05 -5.17
CA ASN A 23 -1.63 -11.17 -5.33
C ASN A 23 -2.36 -10.03 -4.62
N ILE A 24 -2.40 -8.87 -5.24
CA ILE A 24 -3.13 -7.70 -4.74
C ILE A 24 -4.40 -7.54 -5.58
N ILE A 25 -5.53 -7.92 -5.03
CA ILE A 25 -6.81 -7.79 -5.72
C ILE A 25 -7.23 -6.32 -5.84
N PRO A 26 -8.06 -5.95 -6.84
CA PRO A 26 -8.59 -4.60 -6.98
C PRO A 26 -9.39 -4.15 -5.75
N CYS A 27 -9.50 -2.83 -5.55
CA CYS A 27 -10.34 -2.25 -4.53
C CYS A 27 -11.81 -2.62 -4.79
N GLU A 28 -12.51 -3.11 -3.75
CA GLU A 28 -13.92 -3.46 -3.84
C GLU A 28 -14.85 -2.25 -3.66
N GLY A 29 -14.31 -1.06 -3.39
CA GLY A 29 -15.07 0.14 -3.09
C GLY A 29 -15.94 0.02 -1.83
N ASN A 30 -15.63 -0.95 -0.97
CA ASN A 30 -16.40 -1.20 0.24
C ASN A 30 -16.18 -0.09 1.28
N VAL A 31 -17.28 0.47 1.75
CA VAL A 31 -17.30 1.45 2.83
C VAL A 31 -18.23 0.96 3.94
N SER A 32 -17.93 1.31 5.17
CA SER A 32 -18.80 0.99 6.29
C SER A 32 -20.12 1.74 6.17
N ARG A 33 -21.24 1.02 6.13
CA ARG A 33 -22.57 1.62 6.13
C ARG A 33 -22.93 2.23 7.48
N LYS A 34 -22.40 1.67 8.55
CA LYS A 34 -22.71 2.09 9.92
C LYS A 34 -21.92 3.33 10.31
N ASP A 35 -20.65 3.38 9.92
CA ASP A 35 -19.68 4.39 10.38
C ASP A 35 -19.34 5.40 9.26
N GLY A 36 -20.13 5.43 8.19
CA GLY A 36 -19.90 6.31 7.04
C GLY A 36 -18.86 5.76 6.08
N ASN A 37 -18.08 6.63 5.45
CA ASN A 37 -17.10 6.28 4.42
C ASN A 37 -15.80 5.69 4.97
N SER A 38 -15.87 4.76 5.90
CA SER A 38 -14.66 4.12 6.42
C SER A 38 -14.16 3.00 5.50
N CYS A 39 -13.02 3.20 4.89
CA CYS A 39 -12.33 2.20 4.06
C CYS A 39 -11.66 1.09 4.91
N GLY A 40 -11.26 1.40 6.13
CA GLY A 40 -10.57 0.48 7.04
C GLY A 40 -11.52 -0.40 7.86
N LEU A 41 -10.97 -1.50 8.38
CA LEU A 41 -11.70 -2.45 9.22
C LEU A 41 -11.85 -1.92 10.66
N LEU A 42 -12.96 -2.26 11.30
CA LEU A 42 -13.14 -2.04 12.73
C LEU A 42 -12.18 -2.91 13.55
N LYS A 43 -11.76 -2.42 14.72
CA LYS A 43 -10.82 -3.13 15.62
C LYS A 43 -11.23 -4.57 15.94
N ALA A 44 -12.52 -4.84 16.09
CA ALA A 44 -13.03 -6.18 16.34
C ALA A 44 -12.77 -7.15 15.18
N MET A 45 -12.86 -6.65 13.93
CA MET A 45 -12.66 -7.46 12.72
C MET A 45 -11.19 -7.81 12.52
N LEU A 46 -10.27 -6.98 13.00
CA LEU A 46 -8.83 -7.25 12.92
C LEU A 46 -8.42 -8.50 13.72
N LYS A 47 -9.23 -8.91 14.69
CA LYS A 47 -8.99 -10.09 15.53
C LYS A 47 -9.50 -11.41 14.93
N ASP A 48 -10.24 -11.36 13.83
CA ASP A 48 -10.78 -12.56 13.18
C ASP A 48 -9.66 -13.32 12.45
N LYS A 49 -9.10 -14.30 13.11
CA LYS A 49 -7.99 -15.11 12.57
C LYS A 49 -8.34 -15.90 11.31
N LYS A 50 -9.62 -16.16 11.05
CA LYS A 50 -10.06 -16.87 9.85
C LYS A 50 -10.00 -15.98 8.62
N LYS A 51 -10.41 -14.71 8.73
CA LYS A 51 -10.44 -13.74 7.64
C LYS A 51 -9.21 -12.83 7.63
N ASN A 52 -8.48 -12.77 8.70
CA ASN A 52 -7.26 -11.99 8.86
C ASN A 52 -6.13 -12.87 9.43
N PRO A 53 -5.65 -13.85 8.67
CA PRO A 53 -4.66 -14.81 9.16
C PRO A 53 -3.31 -14.15 9.49
N SER A 54 -2.89 -13.14 8.74
CA SER A 54 -1.67 -12.38 9.00
C SER A 54 -1.78 -11.47 10.23
N GLY A 55 -2.99 -11.03 10.57
CA GLY A 55 -3.24 -9.95 11.52
C GLY A 55 -3.15 -8.54 10.89
N ASP A 56 -2.70 -8.46 9.63
CA ASP A 56 -2.41 -7.20 8.93
C ASP A 56 -3.31 -6.94 7.71
N HIS A 57 -4.37 -7.72 7.56
CA HIS A 57 -5.44 -7.39 6.62
C HIS A 57 -6.23 -6.19 7.17
N ARG A 58 -6.02 -5.01 6.62
CA ARG A 58 -6.49 -3.74 7.19
C ARG A 58 -7.63 -3.09 6.41
N CYS A 59 -7.89 -3.52 5.18
CA CYS A 59 -9.00 -3.03 4.36
C CYS A 59 -10.01 -4.12 4.03
N TRP A 60 -11.19 -3.73 3.54
CA TRP A 60 -12.29 -4.65 3.24
C TRP A 60 -11.92 -5.69 2.17
N ALA A 61 -11.25 -5.29 1.10
CA ALA A 61 -10.85 -6.21 0.05
C ALA A 61 -9.91 -7.32 0.58
N SER A 62 -8.94 -6.96 1.44
CA SER A 62 -8.09 -7.96 2.10
C SER A 62 -8.88 -8.86 3.06
N TYR A 63 -9.81 -8.29 3.82
CA TYR A 63 -10.61 -9.05 4.77
C TYR A 63 -11.55 -10.05 4.09
N ASN A 64 -12.13 -9.67 2.95
CA ASN A 64 -12.98 -10.55 2.14
C ASN A 64 -12.18 -11.60 1.38
N ASN A 65 -10.89 -11.36 1.16
CA ASN A 65 -10.00 -12.24 0.40
C ASN A 65 -8.72 -12.54 1.22
N PRO A 66 -8.74 -13.53 2.11
CA PRO A 66 -7.61 -13.83 2.99
C PRO A 66 -6.28 -14.17 2.30
N LYS A 67 -6.32 -14.44 0.99
CA LYS A 67 -5.13 -14.66 0.15
C LYS A 67 -4.54 -13.37 -0.44
N ASP A 68 -5.16 -12.22 -0.19
CA ASP A 68 -4.66 -10.92 -0.62
C ASP A 68 -3.34 -10.60 0.10
N GLU A 69 -2.34 -10.14 -0.64
CA GLU A 69 -0.99 -9.95 -0.14
C GLU A 69 -0.61 -8.48 0.10
N LEU A 70 -1.56 -7.54 0.04
CA LEU A 70 -1.30 -6.13 0.32
C LEU A 70 -0.62 -5.91 1.68
N TRP A 71 -0.92 -6.77 2.65
CA TRP A 71 -0.36 -6.69 3.99
C TRP A 71 1.18 -6.76 4.02
N LYS A 72 1.80 -7.45 3.06
CA LYS A 72 3.26 -7.52 2.93
C LYS A 72 3.84 -6.13 2.66
N ILE A 73 3.24 -5.40 1.73
CA ILE A 73 3.66 -4.02 1.43
C ILE A 73 3.40 -3.10 2.63
N SER A 74 2.22 -3.20 3.25
CA SER A 74 1.90 -2.36 4.41
C SER A 74 2.87 -2.58 5.56
N LYS A 75 3.29 -3.82 5.79
CA LYS A 75 4.26 -4.16 6.84
C LYS A 75 5.61 -3.49 6.57
N GLU A 76 6.17 -3.70 5.39
CA GLU A 76 7.46 -3.10 5.02
C GLU A 76 7.39 -1.56 5.03
N LEU A 77 6.27 -1.00 4.55
CA LEU A 77 6.06 0.46 4.56
C LEU A 77 6.13 1.04 5.98
N PHE A 78 5.46 0.40 6.95
CA PHE A 78 5.46 0.90 8.34
C PHE A 78 6.76 0.66 9.11
N GLU A 79 7.60 -0.22 8.62
CA GLU A 79 8.92 -0.52 9.17
C GLU A 79 10.04 0.30 8.47
N SER A 80 9.68 1.16 7.49
CA SER A 80 10.63 1.94 6.68
C SER A 80 10.69 3.41 7.11
N ASP A 81 11.86 4.01 7.00
CA ASP A 81 12.07 5.47 7.15
C ASP A 81 11.70 6.22 5.86
N ALA A 82 11.84 5.55 4.71
CA ALA A 82 11.52 6.12 3.41
C ALA A 82 10.98 5.06 2.44
N VAL A 83 10.18 5.48 1.47
CA VAL A 83 9.68 4.65 0.37
C VAL A 83 9.88 5.34 -0.97
N ILE A 84 10.34 4.58 -1.97
CA ILE A 84 10.46 5.06 -3.35
C ILE A 84 9.55 4.20 -4.23
N PHE A 85 8.58 4.84 -4.87
CA PHE A 85 7.72 4.17 -5.85
C PHE A 85 8.32 4.29 -7.25
N PHE A 86 8.43 3.16 -7.92
CA PHE A 86 8.82 3.10 -9.33
C PHE A 86 7.61 2.74 -10.18
N SER A 87 7.35 3.52 -11.20
CA SER A 87 6.23 3.27 -12.10
C SER A 87 6.59 3.64 -13.55
N SER A 88 5.74 3.24 -14.48
CA SER A 88 5.82 3.67 -15.87
C SER A 88 4.55 4.42 -16.26
N VAL A 89 4.71 5.40 -17.14
CA VAL A 89 3.57 6.10 -17.77
C VAL A 89 3.13 5.33 -19.01
N ARG A 90 1.82 5.09 -19.10
CA ARG A 90 1.14 4.51 -20.25
C ARG A 90 -0.08 5.36 -20.56
N TRP A 91 -0.14 5.93 -21.77
CA TRP A 91 -1.25 6.79 -22.18
C TRP A 91 -1.56 7.95 -21.22
N GLY A 92 -0.52 8.58 -20.68
CA GLY A 92 -0.67 9.72 -19.75
C GLY A 92 -1.05 9.34 -18.32
N GLN A 93 -1.03 8.04 -17.97
CA GLN A 93 -1.32 7.56 -16.62
C GLN A 93 -0.26 6.57 -16.15
N THR A 94 -0.12 6.42 -14.85
CA THR A 94 0.72 5.38 -14.26
C THR A 94 0.15 3.99 -14.55
N ASN A 95 1.01 2.97 -14.53
CA ASN A 95 0.59 1.60 -14.84
C ASN A 95 -0.44 1.06 -13.83
N MET A 96 -1.14 0.01 -14.25
CA MET A 96 -2.22 -0.63 -13.50
C MET A 96 -1.79 -1.07 -12.08
N PHE A 97 -0.60 -1.63 -11.92
CA PHE A 97 -0.12 -2.13 -10.62
C PHE A 97 0.04 -1.00 -9.61
N TYR A 98 0.59 0.14 -10.05
CA TYR A 98 0.71 1.32 -9.21
C TYR A 98 -0.67 1.89 -8.85
N GLN A 99 -1.57 2.02 -9.82
CA GLN A 99 -2.94 2.52 -9.58
C GLN A 99 -3.66 1.64 -8.55
N ASN A 100 -3.64 0.32 -8.76
CA ASN A 100 -4.24 -0.62 -7.81
C ASN A 100 -3.62 -0.49 -6.42
N LEU A 101 -2.29 -0.39 -6.33
CA LEU A 101 -1.61 -0.24 -5.05
C LEU A 101 -2.08 1.02 -4.30
N ILE A 102 -2.11 2.17 -4.96
CA ILE A 102 -2.53 3.43 -4.34
C ILE A 102 -4.00 3.38 -3.88
N GLU A 103 -4.89 2.86 -4.72
CA GLU A 103 -6.29 2.66 -4.32
C GLU A 103 -6.42 1.78 -3.09
N ARG A 104 -5.61 0.72 -3.03
CA ARG A 104 -5.61 -0.24 -1.93
C ARG A 104 -4.96 0.27 -0.65
N LEU A 105 -4.01 1.21 -0.72
CA LEU A 105 -3.41 1.87 0.44
C LEU A 105 -4.27 3.00 1.01
N ASN A 106 -5.32 3.41 0.34
CA ASN A 106 -6.22 4.49 0.79
C ASN A 106 -6.80 4.27 2.21
N TRP A 107 -6.86 3.04 2.72
CA TRP A 107 -7.30 2.76 4.08
C TRP A 107 -6.42 3.45 5.15
N ILE A 108 -5.15 3.70 4.85
CA ILE A 108 -4.21 4.36 5.76
C ILE A 108 -4.67 5.79 6.03
N GLU A 109 -4.94 6.54 4.96
CA GLU A 109 -5.43 7.92 5.04
C GLU A 109 -6.83 7.98 5.65
N ASN A 110 -7.70 7.08 5.28
CA ASN A 110 -9.07 7.05 5.81
C ASN A 110 -9.12 6.82 7.31
N ARG A 111 -8.23 6.01 7.87
CA ARG A 111 -8.15 5.81 9.33
C ARG A 111 -7.74 7.10 10.05
N HIS A 112 -6.84 7.86 9.46
CA HIS A 112 -6.41 9.12 10.02
C HIS A 112 -7.49 10.19 9.88
N THR A 113 -7.95 10.47 8.66
CA THR A 113 -8.87 11.59 8.37
C THR A 113 -10.29 11.35 8.86
N THR A 114 -10.81 10.14 8.72
CA THR A 114 -12.21 9.82 9.05
C THR A 114 -12.37 9.31 10.48
N LEU A 115 -11.43 8.49 10.96
CA LEU A 115 -11.54 7.86 12.28
C LEU A 115 -10.73 8.57 13.36
N GLY A 116 -9.98 9.62 13.02
CA GLY A 116 -9.15 10.39 13.95
C GLY A 116 -8.00 9.58 14.57
N GLU A 117 -7.58 8.50 13.91
CA GLU A 117 -6.46 7.69 14.39
C GLU A 117 -5.11 8.36 14.05
N THR A 118 -4.05 7.89 14.69
CA THR A 118 -2.70 8.37 14.40
C THR A 118 -2.35 8.13 12.92
N ASN A 119 -1.79 9.14 12.26
CA ASN A 119 -1.27 8.97 10.90
C ASN A 119 -0.07 8.02 10.92
N LEU A 120 -0.22 6.84 10.32
CA LEU A 120 0.77 5.77 10.35
C LEU A 120 2.02 6.05 9.49
N ILE A 121 1.91 6.99 8.55
CA ILE A 121 2.98 7.30 7.59
C ILE A 121 3.53 8.72 7.75
N LYS A 122 3.22 9.40 8.86
CA LYS A 122 3.57 10.81 9.07
C LYS A 122 5.09 11.08 9.08
N ASP A 123 5.87 10.09 9.47
CA ASP A 123 7.33 10.20 9.60
C ASP A 123 8.06 9.43 8.48
N ILE A 124 7.35 8.93 7.46
CA ILE A 124 7.91 8.19 6.34
C ILE A 124 8.11 9.15 5.17
N GLU A 125 9.34 9.31 4.73
CA GLU A 125 9.64 10.08 3.52
C GLU A 125 9.21 9.30 2.27
N SER A 126 8.78 10.00 1.22
CA SER A 126 8.35 9.35 -0.01
C SER A 126 8.95 9.98 -1.25
N GLY A 127 9.34 9.12 -2.20
CA GLY A 127 9.80 9.50 -3.52
C GLY A 127 9.02 8.76 -4.62
N PHE A 128 8.97 9.36 -5.81
CA PHE A 128 8.33 8.75 -6.96
C PHE A 128 9.22 8.90 -8.19
N ILE A 129 9.56 7.78 -8.81
CA ILE A 129 10.33 7.74 -10.05
C ILE A 129 9.46 7.14 -11.14
N CYS A 130 9.15 7.94 -12.15
CA CYS A 130 8.31 7.54 -13.26
C CYS A 130 9.09 7.54 -14.57
N VAL A 131 8.95 6.48 -15.35
CA VAL A 131 9.56 6.34 -16.66
C VAL A 131 8.48 6.35 -17.73
N GLY A 132 8.54 7.30 -18.64
CA GLY A 132 7.66 7.41 -19.80
C GLY A 132 8.43 7.31 -21.11
N GLN A 133 7.78 6.83 -22.16
CA GLN A 133 8.40 6.71 -23.48
C GLN A 133 8.35 8.03 -24.26
N ASN A 134 7.41 8.92 -23.93
CA ASN A 134 7.19 10.18 -24.60
C ASN A 134 7.42 11.36 -23.66
N TRP A 135 7.68 12.54 -24.24
CA TRP A 135 7.84 13.80 -23.50
C TRP A 135 6.60 14.20 -22.66
N ASN A 136 5.46 13.54 -22.89
CA ASN A 136 4.23 13.70 -22.13
C ASN A 136 4.13 12.70 -20.95
N GLY A 137 5.16 11.95 -20.68
CA GLY A 137 5.21 10.98 -19.59
C GLY A 137 5.53 11.60 -18.25
#